data_3030cb6125c4798da691d3ee10da0cfd
#
_entry.id   3030cb6125c4798da691d3ee10da0cfd
#
_cell.length_a   1.000
_cell.length_b   1.000
_cell.length_c   1.000
_cell.angle_alpha   90.00
_cell.angle_beta   90.00
_cell.angle_gamma   90.00
#
_symmetry.space_group_name_H-M   'P 1'
#
loop_
_entity.id
_entity.type
_entity.pdbx_description
1 polymer ?
#
loop_
_entity_poly.entity_id
_entity_poly.type
_entity_poly.pdbx_seq_one_letter_code
_entity_poly.pdbx_strand_id
1 'polypeptide(L)'
;MPVASDEVLAGLVVRLEAALATERAESQRLCAELAAERTGSEQLRVALAEATARIVELSEQVAVLSRMLFGQSSEKTCSGSGGDRVAGGDPGEPDGRGGQGRARGQRPGSKGHGRRDYSHLETREEVHDVPAGQRVCPGCGREFEFLDAQSSEQIDWQVRITRIVHRRLRYRRRCECPGPRTVIAPVPPKPVAKGRFTAGFLARLLYQKYVLGLPVHRIVRALAADGLEVAEGTVTGALKAVADLLVPLEEAIIARNAQAVHVHADETSWRVFEQTEGKDGHRWWLWVFIAADTVVFRMDPTRSAAVLERHFGIDRADGTLTEGRRLVLCTDFYTAYQSLARLEGVDPLWCWAHIRRYFIRAGDAHPQLRYWRDGWVARIADLYLAHRAMAAAEPGSIEYTAAREEFEQALAAIDTARRDQMRSPGLHPAAKKVLATLDREWDGLARHRDFPDIDLDNNKSERALRTPVVGRKNYYGSHAKWAADLAARVWTITATAERNHHEPLIYLTDYLNACTAAGSKAPEGPALQRLLPWPIPDPAGSRDHDPPNII
;
A
#
# COMPACT_ATOMS: atom_id res chain seq x y z
N MET A 1 -29.02 33.97 -98.10
CA MET A 1 -28.29 33.19 -97.12
C MET A 1 -28.56 31.72 -97.38
N PRO A 2 -27.53 30.88 -97.70
CA PRO A 2 -27.80 29.48 -97.98
C PRO A 2 -28.16 28.77 -96.66
N VAL A 3 -29.31 28.11 -96.57
CA VAL A 3 -29.72 27.21 -95.52
C VAL A 3 -28.78 26.00 -95.59
N ALA A 4 -28.03 25.73 -94.50
CA ALA A 4 -27.20 24.56 -94.41
C ALA A 4 -28.10 23.31 -94.63
N SER A 5 -27.64 22.39 -95.50
CA SER A 5 -28.42 21.14 -95.77
C SER A 5 -28.54 20.30 -94.48
N ASP A 6 -29.71 19.66 -94.37
CA ASP A 6 -30.03 18.77 -93.20
C ASP A 6 -28.89 17.74 -92.86
N GLU A 7 -28.15 17.31 -93.88
CA GLU A 7 -27.01 16.40 -93.71
C GLU A 7 -25.81 17.03 -92.95
N VAL A 8 -25.58 18.39 -93.17
CA VAL A 8 -24.50 19.05 -92.42
C VAL A 8 -24.85 19.28 -90.98
N LEU A 9 -26.15 19.52 -90.68
CA LEU A 9 -26.65 19.65 -89.30
C LEU A 9 -26.64 18.29 -88.58
N ALA A 10 -27.04 17.21 -89.25
CA ALA A 10 -26.99 15.85 -88.66
C ALA A 10 -25.52 15.45 -88.36
N GLY A 11 -24.55 15.75 -89.27
CA GLY A 11 -23.13 15.48 -89.04
C GLY A 11 -22.52 16.32 -87.89
N LEU A 12 -23.07 17.50 -87.61
CA LEU A 12 -22.66 18.38 -86.53
C LEU A 12 -23.19 17.84 -85.14
N VAL A 13 -24.46 17.38 -85.16
CA VAL A 13 -25.10 16.77 -83.95
C VAL A 13 -24.35 15.53 -83.54
N VAL A 14 -24.04 14.60 -84.46
CA VAL A 14 -23.28 13.36 -84.16
C VAL A 14 -21.88 13.69 -83.60
N ARG A 15 -21.18 14.72 -84.12
CA ARG A 15 -19.88 15.15 -83.58
C ARG A 15 -20.01 15.78 -82.18
N LEU A 16 -21.03 16.55 -81.92
CA LEU A 16 -21.31 17.15 -80.61
C LEU A 16 -21.66 16.07 -79.57
N GLU A 17 -22.48 15.09 -79.95
CA GLU A 17 -22.81 13.96 -79.09
C GLU A 17 -21.59 13.11 -78.74
N ALA A 18 -20.70 12.83 -79.70
CA ALA A 18 -19.44 12.13 -79.47
C ALA A 18 -18.47 12.93 -78.58
N ALA A 19 -18.38 14.25 -78.79
CA ALA A 19 -17.58 15.11 -77.90
C ALA A 19 -18.14 15.17 -76.47
N LEU A 20 -19.47 15.26 -76.36
CA LEU A 20 -20.17 15.24 -75.05
C LEU A 20 -19.99 13.92 -74.32
N ALA A 21 -20.03 12.80 -75.08
CA ALA A 21 -19.77 11.47 -74.49
C ALA A 21 -18.33 11.33 -73.97
N THR A 22 -17.34 11.88 -74.70
CA THR A 22 -15.94 11.88 -74.28
C THR A 22 -15.74 12.75 -73.03
N GLU A 23 -16.28 13.94 -72.98
CA GLU A 23 -16.21 14.82 -71.81
C GLU A 23 -16.92 14.22 -70.58
N ARG A 24 -18.04 13.55 -70.78
CA ARG A 24 -18.74 12.83 -69.69
C ARG A 24 -17.89 11.69 -69.15
N ALA A 25 -17.21 10.89 -69.99
CA ALA A 25 -16.34 9.82 -69.59
C ALA A 25 -15.11 10.33 -68.80
N GLU A 26 -14.53 11.44 -69.25
CA GLU A 26 -13.40 12.12 -68.57
C GLU A 26 -13.82 12.69 -67.21
N SER A 27 -14.97 13.31 -67.12
CA SER A 27 -15.54 13.83 -65.87
C SER A 27 -15.83 12.67 -64.87
N GLN A 28 -16.34 11.56 -65.34
CA GLN A 28 -16.56 10.37 -64.47
C GLN A 28 -15.24 9.78 -63.95
N ARG A 29 -14.23 9.73 -64.80
CA ARG A 29 -12.90 9.28 -64.42
C ARG A 29 -12.26 10.18 -63.34
N LEU A 30 -12.30 11.51 -63.51
CA LEU A 30 -11.79 12.49 -62.55
C LEU A 30 -12.58 12.40 -61.21
N CYS A 31 -13.91 12.21 -61.24
CA CYS A 31 -14.67 12.01 -60.04
C CYS A 31 -14.30 10.73 -59.29
N ALA A 32 -13.98 9.64 -60.00
CA ALA A 32 -13.53 8.39 -59.40
C ALA A 32 -12.14 8.52 -58.79
N GLU A 33 -11.21 9.22 -59.47
CA GLU A 33 -9.86 9.53 -58.94
C GLU A 33 -9.94 10.40 -57.69
N LEU A 34 -10.78 11.42 -57.66
CA LEU A 34 -11.01 12.29 -56.52
C LEU A 34 -11.63 11.55 -55.30
N ALA A 35 -12.54 10.60 -55.58
CA ALA A 35 -13.11 9.74 -54.55
C ALA A 35 -12.04 8.81 -53.95
N ALA A 36 -11.18 8.21 -54.78
CA ALA A 36 -10.07 7.36 -54.29
C ALA A 36 -9.05 8.16 -53.47
N GLU A 37 -8.67 9.38 -53.90
CA GLU A 37 -7.78 10.26 -53.10
C GLU A 37 -8.42 10.67 -51.75
N ARG A 38 -9.70 10.97 -51.73
CA ARG A 38 -10.42 11.27 -50.47
C ARG A 38 -10.40 10.10 -49.53
N THR A 39 -10.64 8.88 -50.02
CA THR A 39 -10.59 7.65 -49.22
C THR A 39 -9.19 7.39 -48.67
N GLY A 40 -8.14 7.55 -49.51
CA GLY A 40 -6.75 7.43 -49.07
C GLY A 40 -6.35 8.46 -48.02
N SER A 41 -6.78 9.73 -48.21
CA SER A 41 -6.56 10.81 -47.25
C SER A 41 -7.22 10.53 -45.89
N GLU A 42 -8.43 9.97 -45.85
CA GLU A 42 -9.13 9.61 -44.63
C GLU A 42 -8.44 8.43 -43.92
N GLN A 43 -8.00 7.43 -44.66
CA GLN A 43 -7.22 6.32 -44.11
C GLN A 43 -5.90 6.80 -43.48
N LEU A 44 -5.19 7.72 -44.12
CA LEU A 44 -3.98 8.33 -43.57
C LEU A 44 -4.25 9.16 -42.31
N ARG A 45 -5.38 9.86 -42.23
CA ARG A 45 -5.78 10.60 -41.03
C ARG A 45 -6.08 9.65 -39.85
N VAL A 46 -6.75 8.53 -40.08
CA VAL A 46 -7.00 7.51 -39.07
C VAL A 46 -5.69 6.90 -38.58
N ALA A 47 -4.81 6.49 -39.49
CA ALA A 47 -3.50 5.93 -39.15
C ALA A 47 -2.62 6.92 -38.38
N LEU A 48 -2.66 8.21 -38.73
CA LEU A 48 -1.95 9.27 -38.01
C LEU A 48 -2.50 9.48 -36.60
N ALA A 49 -3.82 9.42 -36.43
CA ALA A 49 -4.47 9.53 -35.13
C ALA A 49 -4.09 8.33 -34.22
N GLU A 50 -4.07 7.11 -34.76
CA GLU A 50 -3.65 5.91 -34.04
C GLU A 50 -2.16 5.96 -33.67
N ALA A 51 -1.28 6.37 -34.58
CA ALA A 51 0.14 6.54 -34.31
C ALA A 51 0.39 7.61 -33.25
N THR A 52 -0.34 8.73 -33.29
CA THR A 52 -0.24 9.79 -32.29
C THR A 52 -0.69 9.30 -30.91
N ALA A 53 -1.80 8.55 -30.83
CA ALA A 53 -2.26 7.96 -29.58
C ALA A 53 -1.21 6.99 -29.00
N ARG A 54 -0.56 6.20 -29.85
CA ARG A 54 0.49 5.25 -29.42
C ARG A 54 1.78 5.96 -28.96
N ILE A 55 2.14 7.08 -29.58
CA ILE A 55 3.27 7.94 -29.13
C ILE A 55 2.98 8.53 -27.76
N VAL A 56 1.75 8.97 -27.49
CA VAL A 56 1.34 9.49 -26.17
C VAL A 56 1.44 8.40 -25.12
N GLU A 57 0.93 7.20 -25.40
CA GLU A 57 1.00 6.05 -24.49
C GLU A 57 2.46 5.67 -24.18
N LEU A 58 3.31 5.58 -25.21
CA LEU A 58 4.74 5.27 -25.04
C LEU A 58 5.48 6.38 -24.29
N SER A 59 5.15 7.65 -24.52
CA SER A 59 5.73 8.78 -23.81
C SER A 59 5.36 8.75 -22.31
N GLU A 60 4.13 8.39 -21.97
CA GLU A 60 3.71 8.18 -20.59
C GLU A 60 4.46 7.01 -19.94
N GLN A 61 4.64 5.89 -20.65
CA GLN A 61 5.43 4.74 -20.15
C GLN A 61 6.90 5.12 -19.93
N VAL A 62 7.52 5.87 -20.84
CA VAL A 62 8.89 6.38 -20.71
C VAL A 62 9.01 7.36 -19.55
N ALA A 63 8.04 8.26 -19.35
CA ALA A 63 8.03 9.19 -18.23
C ALA A 63 7.89 8.46 -16.86
N VAL A 64 7.09 7.39 -16.82
CA VAL A 64 6.97 6.53 -15.63
C VAL A 64 8.27 5.77 -15.37
N LEU A 65 8.87 5.17 -16.40
CA LEU A 65 10.15 4.46 -16.30
C LEU A 65 11.31 5.40 -15.94
N SER A 66 11.35 6.60 -16.51
CA SER A 66 12.35 7.61 -16.16
C SER A 66 12.23 8.07 -14.70
N ARG A 67 11.00 8.24 -14.17
CA ARG A 67 10.79 8.52 -12.74
C ARG A 67 11.17 7.35 -11.84
N MET A 68 10.98 6.10 -12.30
CA MET A 68 11.39 4.91 -11.57
C MET A 68 12.90 4.71 -11.55
N LEU A 69 13.60 5.08 -12.63
CA LEU A 69 15.05 4.88 -12.78
C LEU A 69 15.87 6.08 -12.32
N PHE A 70 15.37 7.30 -12.50
CA PHE A 70 16.10 8.55 -12.26
C PHE A 70 15.38 9.51 -11.31
N GLY A 71 14.18 9.15 -10.79
CA GLY A 71 13.52 9.88 -9.73
C GLY A 71 14.42 9.89 -8.49
N GLN A 72 14.63 11.05 -7.87
CA GLN A 72 15.47 11.20 -6.70
C GLN A 72 15.03 10.20 -5.61
N SER A 73 15.77 9.10 -5.47
CA SER A 73 15.75 8.27 -4.28
C SER A 73 16.50 9.00 -3.17
N SER A 74 15.86 10.00 -2.58
CA SER A 74 16.39 10.53 -1.34
C SER A 74 15.95 9.60 -0.22
N GLU A 75 16.88 8.84 0.34
CA GLU A 75 16.79 8.35 1.72
C GLU A 75 16.81 9.56 2.67
N LYS A 76 15.77 10.39 2.61
CA LYS A 76 15.50 11.34 3.67
C LYS A 76 14.78 10.58 4.75
N THR A 77 15.55 10.14 5.74
CA THR A 77 15.05 9.78 7.06
C THR A 77 14.08 10.87 7.52
N CYS A 78 12.79 10.58 7.47
CA CYS A 78 11.82 11.29 8.27
C CYS A 78 12.06 10.84 9.71
N SER A 79 12.85 11.61 10.46
CA SER A 79 12.85 11.53 11.92
C SER A 79 11.44 11.87 12.37
N GLY A 80 10.70 10.84 12.81
CA GLY A 80 9.37 10.99 13.35
C GLY A 80 9.40 11.76 14.66
N SER A 81 8.61 12.77 14.74
CA SER A 81 7.88 13.20 15.92
C SER A 81 6.67 13.93 15.41
N GLY A 82 5.51 13.59 15.96
CA GLY A 82 4.20 14.02 15.54
C GLY A 82 4.09 15.50 15.22
N GLY A 83 3.41 15.78 14.15
CA GLY A 83 3.08 17.10 13.67
C GLY A 83 2.83 17.03 12.18
N ASP A 84 1.56 16.98 11.81
CA ASP A 84 1.06 17.08 10.46
C ASP A 84 1.87 18.04 9.60
N ARG A 85 2.50 17.51 8.56
CA ARG A 85 2.87 18.30 7.40
C ARG A 85 2.40 17.55 6.16
N VAL A 86 1.30 18.05 5.65
CA VAL A 86 0.84 17.89 4.29
C VAL A 86 2.05 18.00 3.35
N ALA A 87 2.47 16.89 2.76
CA ALA A 87 3.38 16.88 1.64
C ALA A 87 2.60 17.23 0.37
N GLY A 88 2.27 18.51 0.24
CA GLY A 88 1.87 19.21 -0.95
C GLY A 88 2.95 20.23 -1.26
N GLY A 89 4.09 19.76 -1.74
CA GLY A 89 5.18 20.57 -2.27
C GLY A 89 5.45 20.09 -3.67
N ASP A 90 4.84 20.75 -4.60
CA ASP A 90 5.18 20.79 -6.02
C ASP A 90 6.68 21.12 -6.18
N PRO A 91 7.45 20.46 -7.07
CA PRO A 91 8.74 20.98 -7.50
C PRO A 91 8.46 22.22 -8.34
N GLY A 92 8.42 23.36 -7.65
CA GLY A 92 8.28 24.67 -8.25
C GLY A 92 9.44 24.98 -9.20
N GLU A 93 9.11 25.73 -10.21
CA GLU A 93 9.93 26.37 -11.22
C GLU A 93 11.28 26.91 -10.69
N PRO A 94 12.31 26.93 -11.53
CA PRO A 94 13.54 27.64 -11.21
C PRO A 94 13.26 29.15 -11.27
N ASP A 95 12.91 29.73 -10.14
CA ASP A 95 12.87 31.16 -9.97
C ASP A 95 14.31 31.69 -10.02
N GLY A 96 14.64 32.36 -11.14
CA GLY A 96 15.90 32.99 -11.38
C GLY A 96 16.14 34.22 -10.49
N ARG A 97 16.29 34.00 -9.20
CA ARG A 97 16.84 34.96 -8.24
C ARG A 97 17.78 34.23 -7.32
N GLY A 98 19.07 34.58 -7.40
CA GLY A 98 20.15 34.12 -6.53
C GLY A 98 19.83 34.29 -5.06
N GLY A 99 19.10 33.33 -4.52
CA GLY A 99 18.86 33.20 -3.08
C GLY A 99 20.03 32.48 -2.45
N GLN A 100 20.78 33.14 -1.59
CA GLN A 100 21.76 32.55 -0.68
C GLN A 100 21.17 31.29 -0.07
N GLY A 101 21.85 30.14 -0.23
CA GLY A 101 21.43 28.85 0.29
C GLY A 101 21.05 28.98 1.77
N ARG A 102 19.80 28.72 2.11
CA ARG A 102 19.34 28.76 3.52
C ARG A 102 20.18 27.81 4.33
N ALA A 103 20.88 28.33 5.32
CA ALA A 103 21.69 27.56 6.25
C ALA A 103 20.86 26.40 6.82
N ARG A 104 21.43 25.16 6.78
CA ARG A 104 20.85 24.00 7.47
C ARG A 104 21.02 24.24 8.98
N GLY A 105 19.91 24.35 9.70
CA GLY A 105 19.94 24.53 11.15
C GLY A 105 18.54 24.82 11.70
N GLN A 106 18.45 24.81 13.04
CA GLN A 106 17.22 25.12 13.76
C GLN A 106 16.83 26.58 13.52
N ARG A 107 15.55 26.84 13.22
CA ARG A 107 15.06 28.21 13.02
C ARG A 107 15.10 28.97 14.35
N PRO A 108 15.52 30.24 14.38
CA PRO A 108 15.40 31.08 15.58
C PRO A 108 13.95 31.04 16.10
N GLY A 109 13.77 30.73 17.39
CA GLY A 109 12.45 30.65 18.04
C GLY A 109 11.77 29.29 17.98
N SER A 110 12.30 28.27 17.29
CA SER A 110 11.77 26.91 17.40
C SER A 110 12.21 26.28 18.72
N LYS A 111 11.28 25.64 19.46
CA LYS A 111 11.63 24.84 20.66
C LYS A 111 12.63 23.76 20.25
N GLY A 112 13.79 23.72 20.93
CA GLY A 112 14.76 22.66 20.74
C GLY A 112 14.12 21.31 21.08
N HIS A 113 14.32 20.31 20.21
CA HIS A 113 14.02 18.94 20.60
C HIS A 113 15.05 18.55 21.67
N GLY A 114 14.60 18.33 22.91
CA GLY A 114 15.44 17.76 23.97
C GLY A 114 16.11 16.47 23.52
N ARG A 115 17.22 16.10 24.14
CA ARG A 115 17.83 14.77 23.92
C ARG A 115 16.78 13.71 24.27
N ARG A 116 16.69 12.66 23.46
CA ARG A 116 15.84 11.52 23.78
C ARG A 116 16.35 10.86 25.05
N ASP A 117 15.46 10.44 25.91
CA ASP A 117 15.77 9.68 27.11
C ASP A 117 16.00 8.20 26.73
N TYR A 118 17.17 7.66 27.08
CA TYR A 118 17.58 6.27 26.88
C TYR A 118 17.74 5.51 28.20
N SER A 119 17.26 6.07 29.33
CA SER A 119 17.38 5.47 30.67
C SER A 119 16.74 4.08 30.80
N HIS A 120 15.86 3.70 29.87
CA HIS A 120 15.24 2.39 29.79
C HIS A 120 16.16 1.27 29.26
N LEU A 121 17.33 1.64 28.70
CA LEU A 121 18.32 0.67 28.21
C LEU A 121 19.16 0.14 29.36
N GLU A 122 19.61 -1.13 29.23
CA GLU A 122 20.60 -1.69 30.16
C GLU A 122 21.86 -0.83 30.18
N THR A 123 22.24 -0.36 31.37
CA THR A 123 23.34 0.57 31.53
C THR A 123 24.61 -0.19 31.99
N ARG A 124 25.70 0.01 31.28
CA ARG A 124 27.05 -0.40 31.70
C ARG A 124 27.85 0.85 31.99
N GLU A 125 28.26 1.03 33.25
CA GLU A 125 29.08 2.15 33.66
C GLU A 125 30.57 1.83 33.48
N GLU A 126 31.31 2.72 32.82
CA GLU A 126 32.78 2.66 32.69
C GLU A 126 33.38 3.90 33.34
N VAL A 127 34.12 3.67 34.43
CA VAL A 127 34.77 4.75 35.15
C VAL A 127 36.15 4.99 34.55
N HIS A 128 36.39 6.21 34.08
CA HIS A 128 37.69 6.69 33.60
C HIS A 128 38.30 7.60 34.62
N ASP A 129 39.46 7.22 35.15
CA ASP A 129 40.13 8.00 36.17
C ASP A 129 41.47 8.59 35.66
N VAL A 130 41.87 9.71 36.23
CA VAL A 130 43.16 10.35 35.92
C VAL A 130 44.29 9.50 36.53
N PRO A 131 45.36 9.15 35.78
CA PRO A 131 46.48 8.41 36.32
C PRO A 131 47.07 9.08 37.58
N ALA A 132 47.44 8.29 38.58
CA ALA A 132 47.91 8.80 39.88
C ALA A 132 49.03 9.84 39.76
N GLY A 133 49.97 9.66 38.81
CA GLY A 133 51.06 10.63 38.57
C GLY A 133 50.63 11.98 38.01
N GLN A 134 49.37 12.07 37.49
CA GLN A 134 48.78 13.32 36.97
C GLN A 134 47.83 14.00 37.98
N ARG A 135 47.58 13.35 39.15
CA ARG A 135 46.75 13.91 40.22
C ARG A 135 47.56 14.72 41.24
N VAL A 136 48.75 15.15 40.91
CA VAL A 136 49.60 16.00 41.75
C VAL A 136 49.85 17.35 41.08
N CYS A 137 49.83 18.41 41.88
CA CYS A 137 50.12 19.75 41.40
C CYS A 137 51.60 19.86 40.93
N PRO A 138 51.83 20.21 39.65
CA PRO A 138 53.20 20.28 39.11
C PRO A 138 54.03 21.37 39.75
N GLY A 139 53.44 22.36 40.42
CA GLY A 139 54.18 23.45 41.10
C GLY A 139 54.55 23.16 42.55
N CYS A 140 53.77 22.41 43.34
CA CYS A 140 54.01 22.20 44.76
C CYS A 140 53.91 20.71 45.17
N GLY A 141 53.61 19.75 44.29
CA GLY A 141 53.62 18.33 44.59
C GLY A 141 52.43 17.83 45.43
N ARG A 142 51.45 18.69 45.79
CA ARG A 142 50.24 18.26 46.52
C ARG A 142 49.29 17.53 45.63
N GLU A 143 48.65 16.50 46.17
CA GLU A 143 47.58 15.77 45.47
C GLU A 143 46.33 16.66 45.24
N PHE A 144 45.69 16.48 44.09
CA PHE A 144 44.36 17.08 43.81
C PHE A 144 43.28 16.28 44.55
N GLU A 145 42.32 16.99 45.09
CA GLU A 145 41.13 16.40 45.72
C GLU A 145 40.09 16.10 44.64
N PHE A 146 39.38 14.97 44.78
CA PHE A 146 38.23 14.64 43.89
C PHE A 146 37.13 15.69 44.07
N LEU A 147 36.68 16.29 42.97
CA LEU A 147 35.65 17.31 42.97
C LEU A 147 34.29 16.73 42.53
N ASP A 148 34.21 16.23 41.33
CA ASP A 148 32.98 15.64 40.73
C ASP A 148 33.35 14.72 39.55
N ALA A 149 32.32 14.10 38.95
CA ALA A 149 32.43 13.33 37.74
C ALA A 149 31.55 13.92 36.62
N GLN A 150 32.13 14.12 35.45
CA GLN A 150 31.39 14.48 34.24
C GLN A 150 30.98 13.22 33.51
N SER A 151 29.68 13.04 33.28
CA SER A 151 29.13 11.89 32.60
C SER A 151 28.83 12.20 31.14
N SER A 152 29.08 11.25 30.26
CA SER A 152 28.67 11.24 28.88
C SER A 152 28.10 9.87 28.51
N GLU A 153 27.22 9.80 27.52
CA GLU A 153 26.56 8.56 27.11
C GLU A 153 26.97 8.17 25.70
N GLN A 154 27.15 6.88 25.48
CA GLN A 154 27.30 6.24 24.18
C GLN A 154 26.32 5.08 24.09
N ILE A 155 25.68 4.93 22.95
CA ILE A 155 24.77 3.81 22.71
C ILE A 155 25.51 2.75 21.91
N ASP A 156 25.59 1.54 22.47
CA ASP A 156 26.18 0.37 21.83
C ASP A 156 25.10 -0.60 21.36
N TRP A 157 25.34 -1.31 20.26
CA TRP A 157 24.43 -2.33 19.74
C TRP A 157 25.16 -3.64 19.53
N GLN A 158 24.81 -4.65 20.34
CA GLN A 158 25.41 -5.98 20.30
C GLN A 158 24.34 -7.03 19.96
N VAL A 159 24.64 -7.91 19.02
CA VAL A 159 23.82 -9.09 18.70
C VAL A 159 24.53 -10.32 19.25
N ARG A 160 23.84 -11.11 20.08
CA ARG A 160 24.39 -12.35 20.64
C ARG A 160 23.53 -13.53 20.21
N ILE A 161 24.14 -14.46 19.45
CA ILE A 161 23.54 -15.76 19.15
C ILE A 161 24.08 -16.78 20.15
N THR A 162 23.17 -17.48 20.84
CA THR A 162 23.52 -18.41 21.92
C THR A 162 23.17 -19.84 21.57
N ARG A 163 24.11 -20.77 21.78
CA ARG A 163 23.85 -22.21 21.69
C ARG A 163 23.35 -22.75 23.03
N ILE A 164 22.10 -23.21 23.06
CA ILE A 164 21.49 -23.85 24.25
C ILE A 164 21.72 -25.35 24.18
N VAL A 165 22.38 -25.93 25.18
CA VAL A 165 22.64 -27.36 25.30
C VAL A 165 21.73 -27.97 26.35
N HIS A 166 20.79 -28.78 25.93
CA HIS A 166 19.89 -29.53 26.84
C HIS A 166 20.51 -30.86 27.23
N ARG A 167 20.97 -31.00 28.48
CA ARG A 167 21.45 -32.24 29.06
C ARG A 167 20.31 -32.97 29.75
N ARG A 168 19.87 -34.09 29.17
CA ARG A 168 18.80 -34.92 29.72
C ARG A 168 19.41 -36.05 30.52
N LEU A 169 19.25 -36.00 31.85
CA LEU A 169 19.79 -37.02 32.77
C LEU A 169 19.01 -38.33 32.63
N ARG A 170 19.74 -39.43 32.61
CA ARG A 170 19.23 -40.78 32.53
C ARG A 170 19.63 -41.54 33.80
N TYR A 171 18.65 -42.21 34.39
CA TYR A 171 18.85 -43.02 35.58
C TYR A 171 18.54 -44.48 35.27
N ARG A 172 19.36 -45.40 35.78
CA ARG A 172 19.16 -46.85 35.67
C ARG A 172 18.68 -47.39 36.99
N ARG A 173 17.65 -48.20 36.96
CA ARG A 173 17.14 -48.96 38.09
C ARG A 173 18.18 -49.93 38.61
N ARG A 174 18.27 -50.12 39.94
CA ARG A 174 19.18 -51.04 40.61
C ARG A 174 18.46 -52.29 41.20
N CYS A 175 17.15 -52.46 41.02
CA CYS A 175 16.34 -53.57 41.51
C CYS A 175 15.80 -54.40 40.33
N GLU A 176 15.28 -55.59 40.60
CA GLU A 176 14.68 -56.48 39.60
C GLU A 176 13.14 -56.35 39.49
N CYS A 177 12.55 -55.35 40.13
CA CYS A 177 11.10 -55.11 40.07
C CYS A 177 10.60 -54.95 38.64
N PRO A 178 9.32 -55.28 38.34
CA PRO A 178 8.73 -55.05 37.01
C PRO A 178 8.66 -53.55 36.68
N GLY A 179 8.76 -53.21 35.37
CA GLY A 179 8.71 -51.86 34.90
C GLY A 179 9.94 -51.41 34.09
N PRO A 180 10.04 -50.16 33.64
CA PRO A 180 11.12 -49.67 32.77
C PRO A 180 12.49 -49.73 33.47
N ARG A 181 13.48 -50.26 32.79
CA ARG A 181 14.87 -50.37 33.32
C ARG A 181 15.58 -49.03 33.43
N THR A 182 15.17 -48.04 32.61
CA THR A 182 15.76 -46.71 32.61
C THR A 182 14.70 -45.63 32.57
N VAL A 183 14.92 -44.53 33.27
CA VAL A 183 14.12 -43.30 33.23
C VAL A 183 15.00 -42.16 32.71
N ILE A 184 14.48 -41.38 31.80
CA ILE A 184 15.18 -40.21 31.24
C ILE A 184 14.31 -38.98 31.39
N ALA A 185 14.91 -37.82 31.64
CA ALA A 185 14.20 -36.55 31.68
C ALA A 185 13.45 -36.28 30.37
N PRO A 186 12.26 -35.65 30.41
CA PRO A 186 11.45 -35.37 29.22
C PRO A 186 12.21 -34.53 28.21
N VAL A 187 11.79 -34.57 26.95
CA VAL A 187 12.35 -33.70 25.89
C VAL A 187 11.88 -32.28 26.16
N PRO A 188 12.77 -31.28 26.20
CA PRO A 188 12.34 -29.89 26.29
C PRO A 188 11.37 -29.51 25.16
N PRO A 189 10.31 -28.79 25.46
CA PRO A 189 9.35 -28.37 24.46
C PRO A 189 10.00 -27.43 23.43
N LYS A 190 9.54 -27.50 22.19
CA LYS A 190 10.04 -26.70 21.08
C LYS A 190 8.86 -26.21 20.21
N PRO A 191 8.96 -25.06 19.54
CA PRO A 191 7.89 -24.62 18.64
C PRO A 191 7.71 -25.57 17.45
N VAL A 192 8.80 -26.15 16.95
CA VAL A 192 8.79 -27.18 15.90
C VAL A 192 9.40 -28.46 16.49
N ALA A 193 8.68 -29.57 16.45
CA ALA A 193 9.02 -30.82 17.17
C ALA A 193 10.45 -31.32 16.96
N LYS A 194 10.97 -31.27 15.75
CA LYS A 194 12.35 -31.67 15.40
C LYS A 194 13.26 -30.48 15.09
N GLY A 195 12.76 -29.26 15.34
CA GLY A 195 13.46 -28.01 15.03
C GLY A 195 14.68 -27.80 15.93
N ARG A 196 15.63 -27.01 15.43
CA ARG A 196 16.83 -26.58 16.15
C ARG A 196 16.69 -25.18 16.75
N PHE A 197 15.72 -24.40 16.32
CA PHE A 197 15.55 -22.99 16.65
C PHE A 197 14.50 -22.78 17.72
N THR A 198 14.74 -21.82 18.59
CA THR A 198 13.79 -21.36 19.61
C THR A 198 12.66 -20.53 18.97
N ALA A 199 11.60 -20.27 19.73
CA ALA A 199 10.50 -19.40 19.32
C ALA A 199 11.01 -17.99 18.92
N GLY A 200 11.83 -17.37 19.76
CA GLY A 200 12.40 -16.06 19.46
C GLY A 200 13.29 -16.03 18.21
N PHE A 201 14.06 -17.09 17.94
CA PHE A 201 14.85 -17.17 16.72
C PHE A 201 13.94 -17.27 15.47
N LEU A 202 12.89 -18.09 15.51
CA LEU A 202 11.93 -18.23 14.41
C LEU A 202 11.12 -16.95 14.19
N ALA A 203 10.67 -16.28 15.26
CA ALA A 203 10.01 -14.99 15.19
C ALA A 203 10.91 -13.94 14.51
N ARG A 204 12.19 -13.91 14.86
CA ARG A 204 13.16 -12.98 14.25
C ARG A 204 13.40 -13.30 12.76
N LEU A 205 13.43 -14.55 12.34
CA LEU A 205 13.50 -14.91 10.92
C LEU A 205 12.27 -14.41 10.14
N LEU A 206 11.07 -14.61 10.69
CA LEU A 206 9.82 -14.09 10.10
C LEU A 206 9.85 -12.56 10.00
N TYR A 207 10.24 -11.89 11.08
CA TYR A 207 10.33 -10.44 11.15
C TYR A 207 11.32 -9.87 10.12
N GLN A 208 12.55 -10.41 10.09
CA GLN A 208 13.57 -9.98 9.12
C GLN A 208 13.13 -10.17 7.67
N LYS A 209 12.51 -11.33 7.37
CA LYS A 209 12.09 -11.63 6.01
C LYS A 209 10.92 -10.78 5.55
N TYR A 210 9.88 -10.64 6.36
CA TYR A 210 8.60 -10.09 5.92
C TYR A 210 8.36 -8.66 6.37
N VAL A 211 8.79 -8.27 7.58
CA VAL A 211 8.63 -6.90 8.06
C VAL A 211 9.77 -6.01 7.58
N LEU A 212 11.03 -6.48 7.70
CA LEU A 212 12.19 -5.75 7.18
C LEU A 212 12.47 -5.98 5.69
N GLY A 213 11.74 -6.91 5.05
CA GLY A 213 11.84 -7.18 3.62
C GLY A 213 13.18 -7.76 3.16
N LEU A 214 13.93 -8.47 4.03
CA LEU A 214 15.24 -9.01 3.70
C LEU A 214 15.10 -10.31 2.87
N PRO A 215 15.85 -10.47 1.77
CA PRO A 215 15.96 -11.74 1.08
C PRO A 215 16.75 -12.76 1.91
N VAL A 216 16.45 -14.06 1.75
CA VAL A 216 17.04 -15.15 2.57
C VAL A 216 18.57 -15.11 2.57
N HIS A 217 19.20 -14.89 1.42
CA HIS A 217 20.67 -14.82 1.34
C HIS A 217 21.27 -13.69 2.18
N ARG A 218 20.57 -12.55 2.34
CA ARG A 218 21.02 -11.46 3.24
C ARG A 218 20.84 -11.81 4.71
N ILE A 219 19.74 -12.53 5.04
CA ILE A 219 19.54 -13.05 6.40
C ILE A 219 20.66 -14.03 6.76
N VAL A 220 21.00 -14.96 5.88
CA VAL A 220 22.09 -15.92 6.07
C VAL A 220 23.44 -15.19 6.24
N ARG A 221 23.71 -14.17 5.43
CA ARG A 221 24.92 -13.35 5.56
C ARG A 221 24.99 -12.62 6.90
N ALA A 222 23.87 -12.06 7.36
CA ALA A 222 23.83 -11.39 8.67
C ALA A 222 24.06 -12.39 9.81
N LEU A 223 23.45 -13.57 9.77
CA LEU A 223 23.66 -14.63 10.76
C LEU A 223 25.13 -15.10 10.78
N ALA A 224 25.78 -15.20 9.63
CA ALA A 224 27.19 -15.57 9.53
C ALA A 224 28.10 -14.47 10.14
N ALA A 225 27.78 -13.20 9.93
CA ALA A 225 28.49 -12.09 10.57
C ALA A 225 28.34 -12.10 12.10
N ASP A 226 27.21 -12.59 12.61
CA ASP A 226 26.94 -12.78 14.04
C ASP A 226 27.45 -14.13 14.58
N GLY A 227 28.24 -14.88 13.78
CA GLY A 227 28.90 -16.14 14.17
C GLY A 227 28.06 -17.40 14.00
N LEU A 228 26.93 -17.34 13.26
CA LEU A 228 26.10 -18.50 12.96
C LEU A 228 26.06 -18.82 11.46
N GLU A 229 26.84 -19.79 11.03
CA GLU A 229 26.82 -20.29 9.65
C GLU A 229 25.64 -21.26 9.45
N VAL A 230 24.73 -20.92 8.56
CA VAL A 230 23.59 -21.75 8.15
C VAL A 230 23.35 -21.65 6.64
N ALA A 231 22.87 -22.72 6.04
CA ALA A 231 22.50 -22.72 4.62
C ALA A 231 21.12 -22.02 4.41
N GLU A 232 20.90 -21.43 3.26
CA GLU A 232 19.61 -20.84 2.86
C GLU A 232 18.46 -21.84 2.96
N GLY A 233 18.70 -23.10 2.57
CA GLY A 233 17.73 -24.19 2.70
C GLY A 233 17.32 -24.46 4.15
N THR A 234 18.22 -24.26 5.12
CA THR A 234 17.91 -24.39 6.56
C THR A 234 16.96 -23.29 7.01
N VAL A 235 17.21 -22.04 6.60
CA VAL A 235 16.33 -20.90 6.92
C VAL A 235 14.98 -21.09 6.24
N THR A 236 14.95 -21.45 4.95
CA THR A 236 13.71 -21.69 4.21
C THR A 236 12.91 -22.85 4.81
N GLY A 237 13.57 -23.95 5.19
CA GLY A 237 12.94 -25.07 5.88
C GLY A 237 12.35 -24.67 7.25
N ALA A 238 13.04 -23.82 8.00
CA ALA A 238 12.53 -23.29 9.28
C ALA A 238 11.29 -22.41 9.08
N LEU A 239 11.29 -21.53 8.07
CA LEU A 239 10.14 -20.70 7.70
C LEU A 239 8.95 -21.57 7.27
N LYS A 240 9.16 -22.61 6.48
CA LYS A 240 8.11 -23.54 6.08
C LYS A 240 7.53 -24.31 7.29
N ALA A 241 8.38 -24.72 8.23
CA ALA A 241 7.96 -25.51 9.39
C ALA A 241 7.08 -24.70 10.39
N VAL A 242 7.17 -23.38 10.40
CA VAL A 242 6.30 -22.54 11.25
C VAL A 242 5.04 -22.05 10.54
N ALA A 243 4.94 -22.23 9.23
CA ALA A 243 3.83 -21.71 8.44
C ALA A 243 2.47 -22.20 8.97
N ASP A 244 2.34 -23.50 9.26
CA ASP A 244 1.08 -24.09 9.70
C ASP A 244 0.71 -23.69 11.14
N LEU A 245 1.70 -23.38 11.98
CA LEU A 245 1.45 -22.92 13.35
C LEU A 245 0.74 -21.56 13.40
N LEU A 246 0.90 -20.74 12.37
CA LEU A 246 0.32 -19.39 12.28
C LEU A 246 -1.10 -19.39 11.68
N VAL A 247 -1.56 -20.52 11.11
CA VAL A 247 -2.88 -20.61 10.43
C VAL A 247 -4.04 -20.24 11.34
N PRO A 248 -4.19 -20.80 12.56
CA PRO A 248 -5.37 -20.49 13.39
C PRO A 248 -5.44 -19.02 13.80
N LEU A 249 -4.28 -18.37 14.01
CA LEU A 249 -4.21 -16.96 14.32
C LEU A 249 -4.62 -16.09 13.12
N GLU A 250 -4.12 -16.43 11.92
CA GLU A 250 -4.52 -15.77 10.68
C GLU A 250 -6.02 -15.90 10.44
N GLU A 251 -6.58 -17.11 10.58
CA GLU A 251 -8.01 -17.39 10.37
C GLU A 251 -8.89 -16.57 11.32
N ALA A 252 -8.49 -16.45 12.59
CA ALA A 252 -9.20 -15.63 13.56
C ALA A 252 -9.19 -14.14 13.17
N ILE A 253 -8.06 -13.63 12.68
CA ILE A 253 -7.95 -12.25 12.19
C ILE A 253 -8.81 -12.04 10.93
N ILE A 254 -8.77 -12.98 9.99
CA ILE A 254 -9.59 -12.93 8.78
C ILE A 254 -11.08 -12.93 9.11
N ALA A 255 -11.51 -13.83 10.00
CA ALA A 255 -12.91 -13.94 10.42
C ALA A 255 -13.43 -12.62 11.04
N ARG A 256 -12.62 -11.97 11.88
CA ARG A 256 -12.96 -10.66 12.46
C ARG A 256 -13.00 -9.55 11.43
N ASN A 257 -12.00 -9.46 10.56
CA ASN A 257 -11.94 -8.46 9.50
C ASN A 257 -13.10 -8.61 8.52
N ALA A 258 -13.44 -9.84 8.15
CA ALA A 258 -14.54 -10.14 7.26
C ALA A 258 -15.90 -9.68 7.80
N GLN A 259 -16.08 -9.50 9.10
CA GLN A 259 -17.30 -9.00 9.74
C GLN A 259 -17.30 -7.48 9.97
N ALA A 260 -16.22 -6.78 9.64
CA ALA A 260 -16.14 -5.34 9.84
C ALA A 260 -17.15 -4.60 8.97
N VAL A 261 -17.74 -3.55 9.54
CA VAL A 261 -18.70 -2.67 8.82
C VAL A 261 -17.97 -1.76 7.86
N HIS A 262 -16.79 -1.25 8.21
CA HIS A 262 -15.99 -0.36 7.40
C HIS A 262 -14.64 -0.98 7.07
N VAL A 263 -14.33 -1.06 5.79
CA VAL A 263 -13.08 -1.65 5.28
C VAL A 263 -12.49 -0.80 4.16
N HIS A 264 -11.20 -0.51 4.25
CA HIS A 264 -10.40 -0.04 3.12
C HIS A 264 -9.81 -1.24 2.40
N ALA A 265 -9.88 -1.27 1.07
CA ALA A 265 -9.29 -2.34 0.29
C ALA A 265 -8.47 -1.81 -0.90
N ASP A 266 -7.40 -2.53 -1.22
CA ASP A 266 -6.53 -2.25 -2.37
C ASP A 266 -5.80 -3.54 -2.77
N GLU A 267 -5.19 -3.58 -3.94
CA GLU A 267 -4.39 -4.72 -4.37
C GLU A 267 -3.17 -4.30 -5.19
N THR A 268 -2.14 -5.12 -5.14
CA THR A 268 -0.94 -4.95 -5.96
C THR A 268 -0.53 -6.26 -6.63
N SER A 269 0.11 -6.19 -7.79
CA SER A 269 0.61 -7.39 -8.45
C SER A 269 1.70 -8.05 -7.60
N TRP A 270 1.72 -9.37 -7.58
CA TRP A 270 2.76 -10.20 -6.98
C TRP A 270 3.27 -11.22 -8.00
N ARG A 271 4.41 -11.85 -7.73
CA ARG A 271 4.89 -12.98 -8.54
C ARG A 271 5.00 -14.23 -7.69
N VAL A 272 4.42 -15.32 -8.16
CA VAL A 272 4.63 -16.68 -7.63
C VAL A 272 5.23 -17.49 -8.76
N PHE A 273 6.47 -17.95 -8.58
CA PHE A 273 7.24 -18.58 -9.66
C PHE A 273 6.92 -20.06 -9.85
N GLU A 274 6.24 -20.67 -8.88
CA GLU A 274 5.68 -22.02 -9.01
C GLU A 274 4.59 -22.04 -10.09
N GLN A 275 4.63 -23.04 -10.97
CA GLN A 275 3.53 -23.25 -11.91
C GLN A 275 2.30 -23.77 -11.17
N THR A 276 1.17 -23.14 -11.41
CA THR A 276 -0.11 -23.52 -10.82
C THR A 276 -1.01 -24.03 -11.93
N GLU A 277 -1.63 -25.19 -11.71
CA GLU A 277 -2.57 -25.79 -12.66
C GLU A 277 -3.71 -24.81 -13.00
N GLY A 278 -4.03 -24.69 -14.29
CA GLY A 278 -5.08 -23.79 -14.78
C GLY A 278 -4.71 -22.30 -14.79
N LYS A 279 -3.42 -21.96 -14.60
CA LYS A 279 -2.95 -20.58 -14.63
C LYS A 279 -1.74 -20.38 -15.55
N ASP A 280 -1.89 -19.49 -16.52
CA ASP A 280 -0.79 -19.04 -17.37
C ASP A 280 0.02 -17.94 -16.68
N GLY A 281 1.37 -18.15 -16.61
CA GLY A 281 2.32 -17.19 -16.08
C GLY A 281 2.32 -17.06 -14.55
N HIS A 282 3.20 -16.19 -14.06
CA HIS A 282 3.54 -16.06 -12.63
C HIS A 282 2.90 -14.86 -11.93
N ARG A 283 1.98 -14.14 -12.58
CA ARG A 283 1.35 -12.96 -12.00
C ARG A 283 0.21 -13.38 -11.08
N TRP A 284 0.37 -13.07 -9.80
CA TRP A 284 -0.62 -13.15 -8.74
C TRP A 284 -0.95 -11.76 -8.24
N TRP A 285 -1.86 -11.65 -7.28
CA TRP A 285 -2.29 -10.39 -6.67
C TRP A 285 -2.25 -10.51 -5.16
N LEU A 286 -1.66 -9.50 -4.53
CA LEU A 286 -1.69 -9.32 -3.09
C LEU A 286 -2.77 -8.29 -2.79
N TRP A 287 -3.82 -8.74 -2.16
CA TRP A 287 -4.93 -7.93 -1.69
C TRP A 287 -4.68 -7.52 -0.24
N VAL A 288 -5.17 -6.32 0.14
CA VAL A 288 -5.19 -5.86 1.53
C VAL A 288 -6.58 -5.39 1.90
N PHE A 289 -7.02 -5.74 3.12
CA PHE A 289 -8.29 -5.34 3.72
C PHE A 289 -8.00 -4.76 5.10
N ILE A 290 -8.34 -3.49 5.32
CA ILE A 290 -8.05 -2.76 6.55
C ILE A 290 -9.36 -2.36 7.21
N ALA A 291 -9.60 -2.90 8.39
CA ALA A 291 -10.68 -2.52 9.27
C ALA A 291 -10.16 -1.70 10.47
N ALA A 292 -11.02 -1.39 11.43
CA ALA A 292 -10.67 -0.59 12.59
C ALA A 292 -9.49 -1.17 13.39
N ASP A 293 -9.50 -2.47 13.63
CA ASP A 293 -8.54 -3.18 14.49
C ASP A 293 -7.81 -4.34 13.80
N THR A 294 -8.06 -4.58 12.53
CA THR A 294 -7.47 -5.69 11.78
C THR A 294 -6.97 -5.26 10.41
N VAL A 295 -5.88 -5.88 9.98
CA VAL A 295 -5.32 -5.75 8.63
C VAL A 295 -5.12 -7.16 8.07
N VAL A 296 -5.76 -7.47 6.96
CA VAL A 296 -5.67 -8.78 6.31
C VAL A 296 -5.02 -8.64 4.96
N PHE A 297 -4.00 -9.44 4.71
CA PHE A 297 -3.41 -9.63 3.39
C PHE A 297 -3.82 -10.97 2.83
N ARG A 298 -4.16 -11.00 1.54
CA ARG A 298 -4.48 -12.25 0.83
C ARG A 298 -3.71 -12.34 -0.47
N MET A 299 -3.12 -13.51 -0.70
CA MET A 299 -2.49 -13.83 -1.97
C MET A 299 -3.48 -14.61 -2.84
N ASP A 300 -3.77 -14.10 -4.04
CA ASP A 300 -4.72 -14.74 -4.97
C ASP A 300 -4.15 -14.76 -6.39
N PRO A 301 -4.39 -15.85 -7.14
CA PRO A 301 -3.98 -15.93 -8.54
C PRO A 301 -4.76 -14.98 -9.46
N THR A 302 -5.89 -14.43 -9.00
CA THR A 302 -6.79 -13.58 -9.80
C THR A 302 -6.92 -12.18 -9.23
N ARG A 303 -7.31 -11.23 -10.07
CA ARG A 303 -7.74 -9.88 -9.70
C ARG A 303 -9.26 -9.74 -9.84
N SER A 304 -10.01 -10.78 -9.51
CA SER A 304 -11.45 -10.81 -9.71
C SER A 304 -12.24 -10.43 -8.47
N ALA A 305 -13.50 -10.04 -8.65
CA ALA A 305 -14.42 -9.77 -7.55
C ALA A 305 -14.65 -10.99 -6.62
N ALA A 306 -14.40 -12.21 -7.13
CA ALA A 306 -14.52 -13.44 -6.33
C ALA A 306 -13.58 -13.46 -5.09
N VAL A 307 -12.49 -12.67 -5.10
CA VAL A 307 -11.62 -12.54 -3.91
C VAL A 307 -12.34 -11.77 -2.82
N LEU A 308 -13.01 -10.68 -3.18
CA LEU A 308 -13.82 -9.87 -2.28
C LEU A 308 -15.02 -10.66 -1.73
N GLU A 309 -15.74 -11.36 -2.62
CA GLU A 309 -16.89 -12.20 -2.26
C GLU A 309 -16.50 -13.27 -1.24
N ARG A 310 -15.42 -13.98 -1.49
CA ARG A 310 -14.87 -14.99 -0.57
C ARG A 310 -14.40 -14.37 0.75
N HIS A 311 -13.82 -13.17 0.72
CA HIS A 311 -13.36 -12.50 1.93
C HIS A 311 -14.53 -12.08 2.81
N PHE A 312 -15.57 -11.48 2.22
CA PHE A 312 -16.74 -10.97 2.95
C PHE A 312 -17.86 -12.01 3.13
N GLY A 313 -17.70 -13.23 2.59
CA GLY A 313 -18.73 -14.26 2.66
C GLY A 313 -20.00 -13.91 1.87
N ILE A 314 -19.84 -13.27 0.71
CA ILE A 314 -20.94 -12.83 -0.14
C ILE A 314 -21.29 -13.94 -1.13
N ASP A 315 -22.57 -14.35 -1.17
CA ASP A 315 -23.09 -15.20 -2.23
C ASP A 315 -23.72 -14.35 -3.32
N ARG A 316 -23.21 -14.46 -4.54
CA ARG A 316 -23.75 -13.74 -5.70
C ARG A 316 -25.14 -14.22 -6.11
N ALA A 317 -25.53 -15.44 -5.79
CA ALA A 317 -26.82 -15.97 -6.15
C ALA A 317 -27.96 -15.20 -5.46
N ASP A 318 -27.73 -14.72 -4.24
CA ASP A 318 -28.70 -13.97 -3.45
C ASP A 318 -28.64 -12.46 -3.71
N GLY A 319 -27.58 -11.95 -4.36
CA GLY A 319 -27.41 -10.53 -4.73
C GLY A 319 -27.27 -9.56 -3.57
N THR A 320 -27.19 -10.07 -2.33
CA THR A 320 -27.17 -9.29 -1.09
C THR A 320 -26.05 -9.76 -0.16
N LEU A 321 -25.62 -8.87 0.73
CA LEU A 321 -24.89 -9.29 1.94
C LEU A 321 -25.83 -10.10 2.83
N THR A 322 -25.26 -10.94 3.71
CA THR A 322 -26.03 -11.64 4.75
C THR A 322 -27.04 -10.68 5.39
N GLU A 323 -28.27 -11.13 5.59
CA GLU A 323 -29.40 -10.33 6.07
C GLU A 323 -29.03 -9.42 7.26
N GLY A 324 -29.33 -8.13 7.14
CA GLY A 324 -29.04 -7.10 8.15
C GLY A 324 -27.58 -6.62 8.21
N ARG A 325 -26.69 -7.10 7.35
CA ARG A 325 -25.29 -6.67 7.30
C ARG A 325 -25.10 -5.46 6.37
N ARG A 326 -24.25 -4.54 6.77
CA ARG A 326 -23.81 -3.39 5.98
C ARG A 326 -22.30 -3.40 5.83
N LEU A 327 -21.80 -3.06 4.64
CA LEU A 327 -20.38 -2.92 4.33
C LEU A 327 -20.11 -1.56 3.70
N VAL A 328 -19.36 -0.73 4.38
CA VAL A 328 -18.81 0.53 3.84
C VAL A 328 -17.42 0.25 3.30
N LEU A 329 -17.25 0.34 1.98
CA LEU A 329 -16.04 -0.09 1.29
C LEU A 329 -15.30 1.08 0.65
N CYS A 330 -14.12 1.44 1.20
CA CYS A 330 -13.23 2.49 0.68
C CYS A 330 -12.21 1.90 -0.29
N THR A 331 -12.26 2.30 -1.56
CA THR A 331 -11.38 1.77 -2.61
C THR A 331 -11.12 2.77 -3.73
N ASP A 332 -10.32 2.35 -4.71
CA ASP A 332 -10.25 3.01 -6.02
C ASP A 332 -11.45 2.61 -6.93
N PHE A 333 -11.40 3.02 -8.21
CA PHE A 333 -12.45 2.76 -9.20
C PHE A 333 -12.28 1.43 -9.96
N TYR A 334 -11.56 0.45 -9.40
CA TYR A 334 -11.37 -0.81 -10.09
C TYR A 334 -12.69 -1.59 -10.23
N THR A 335 -12.87 -2.25 -11.37
CA THR A 335 -14.15 -2.89 -11.75
C THR A 335 -14.62 -3.97 -10.78
N ALA A 336 -13.71 -4.65 -10.06
CA ALA A 336 -14.08 -5.63 -9.05
C ALA A 336 -14.82 -4.96 -7.88
N TYR A 337 -14.37 -3.79 -7.43
CA TYR A 337 -15.04 -3.02 -6.38
C TYR A 337 -16.38 -2.44 -6.86
N GLN A 338 -16.43 -1.92 -8.10
CA GLN A 338 -17.68 -1.45 -8.70
C GLN A 338 -18.71 -2.57 -8.82
N SER A 339 -18.27 -3.81 -9.06
CA SER A 339 -19.16 -4.98 -9.09
C SER A 339 -19.80 -5.24 -7.73
N LEU A 340 -19.01 -5.12 -6.65
CA LEU A 340 -19.48 -5.28 -5.28
C LEU A 340 -20.41 -4.15 -4.84
N ALA A 341 -20.10 -2.92 -5.24
CA ALA A 341 -20.88 -1.72 -4.93
C ALA A 341 -22.33 -1.73 -5.46
N ARG A 342 -22.67 -2.68 -6.34
CA ARG A 342 -24.03 -2.87 -6.86
C ARG A 342 -24.89 -3.77 -5.98
N LEU A 343 -24.29 -4.43 -5.00
CA LEU A 343 -25.00 -5.32 -4.09
C LEU A 343 -25.72 -4.48 -3.02
N GLU A 344 -26.91 -4.93 -2.64
CA GLU A 344 -27.63 -4.33 -1.51
C GLU A 344 -26.82 -4.49 -0.21
N GLY A 345 -26.77 -3.44 0.60
CA GLY A 345 -25.98 -3.41 1.84
C GLY A 345 -24.52 -3.02 1.67
N VAL A 346 -24.04 -2.75 0.44
CA VAL A 346 -22.68 -2.25 0.19
C VAL A 346 -22.71 -0.76 -0.13
N ASP A 347 -22.04 0.04 0.68
CA ASP A 347 -21.86 1.48 0.46
C ASP A 347 -20.43 1.75 -0.04
N PRO A 348 -20.24 2.07 -1.34
CA PRO A 348 -18.94 2.42 -1.85
C PRO A 348 -18.53 3.84 -1.43
N LEU A 349 -17.31 4.00 -0.95
CA LEU A 349 -16.64 5.28 -0.76
C LEU A 349 -15.43 5.34 -1.69
N TRP A 350 -15.58 6.08 -2.79
CA TRP A 350 -14.52 6.20 -3.76
C TRP A 350 -13.43 7.18 -3.34
N CYS A 351 -12.19 6.84 -3.63
CA CYS A 351 -11.00 7.60 -3.23
C CYS A 351 -10.85 8.92 -4.01
N TRP A 352 -10.98 10.06 -3.34
CA TRP A 352 -10.77 11.40 -3.90
C TRP A 352 -9.33 11.64 -4.37
N ALA A 353 -8.32 10.99 -3.75
CA ALA A 353 -6.94 11.10 -4.19
C ALA A 353 -6.74 10.54 -5.62
N HIS A 354 -7.49 9.51 -6.02
CA HIS A 354 -7.44 8.96 -7.37
C HIS A 354 -8.02 9.91 -8.40
N ILE A 355 -9.17 10.53 -8.13
CA ILE A 355 -9.75 11.53 -9.05
C ILE A 355 -8.86 12.77 -9.15
N ARG A 356 -8.31 13.27 -8.02
CA ARG A 356 -7.34 14.38 -8.01
C ARG A 356 -6.13 14.06 -8.90
N ARG A 357 -5.62 12.84 -8.86
CA ARG A 357 -4.50 12.36 -9.67
C ARG A 357 -4.82 12.40 -11.19
N TYR A 358 -6.07 12.17 -11.58
CA TYR A 358 -6.49 12.28 -12.99
C TYR A 358 -6.46 13.72 -13.49
N PHE A 359 -6.90 14.69 -12.69
CA PHE A 359 -6.79 16.10 -13.01
C PHE A 359 -5.31 16.52 -13.19
N ILE A 360 -4.45 16.14 -12.26
CA ILE A 360 -3.01 16.44 -12.33
C ILE A 360 -2.41 15.85 -13.61
N ARG A 361 -2.65 14.59 -13.92
CA ARG A 361 -2.14 13.92 -15.13
C ARG A 361 -2.62 14.60 -16.40
N ALA A 362 -3.86 15.04 -16.46
CA ALA A 362 -4.39 15.76 -17.62
C ALA A 362 -3.69 17.11 -17.84
N GLY A 363 -3.45 17.88 -16.76
CA GLY A 363 -2.71 19.15 -16.85
C GLY A 363 -1.22 18.97 -17.15
N ASP A 364 -0.61 17.89 -16.68
CA ASP A 364 0.81 17.59 -16.96
C ASP A 364 1.01 17.15 -18.43
N ALA A 365 0.08 16.35 -18.96
CA ALA A 365 0.13 15.89 -20.35
C ALA A 365 -0.26 16.98 -21.37
N HIS A 366 -1.08 17.97 -20.96
CA HIS A 366 -1.61 19.01 -21.84
C HIS A 366 -1.40 20.39 -21.21
N PRO A 367 -0.33 21.14 -21.60
CA PRO A 367 0.00 22.44 -21.01
C PRO A 367 -1.14 23.47 -21.01
N GLN A 368 -2.02 23.43 -22.01
CA GLN A 368 -3.21 24.28 -22.11
C GLN A 368 -4.27 23.98 -21.03
N LEU A 369 -4.18 22.83 -20.35
CA LEU A 369 -5.07 22.45 -19.25
C LEU A 369 -4.52 22.78 -17.86
N ARG A 370 -3.33 23.36 -17.73
CA ARG A 370 -2.71 23.65 -16.42
C ARG A 370 -3.61 24.50 -15.53
N TYR A 371 -4.13 25.62 -16.08
CA TYR A 371 -5.04 26.49 -15.31
C TYR A 371 -6.33 25.77 -14.91
N TRP A 372 -6.91 24.98 -15.81
CA TRP A 372 -8.08 24.15 -15.53
C TRP A 372 -7.80 23.11 -14.44
N ARG A 373 -6.66 22.41 -14.53
CA ARG A 373 -6.17 21.48 -13.52
C ARG A 373 -6.06 22.15 -12.14
N ASP A 374 -5.41 23.32 -12.09
CA ASP A 374 -5.17 24.02 -10.83
C ASP A 374 -6.48 24.43 -10.15
N GLY A 375 -7.46 24.88 -10.94
CA GLY A 375 -8.80 25.18 -10.44
C GLY A 375 -9.52 23.94 -9.87
N TRP A 376 -9.37 22.77 -10.46
CA TRP A 376 -9.93 21.52 -9.94
C TRP A 376 -9.19 21.00 -8.72
N VAL A 377 -7.88 21.07 -8.73
CA VAL A 377 -7.04 20.68 -7.58
C VAL A 377 -7.34 21.56 -6.37
N ALA A 378 -7.56 22.87 -6.56
CA ALA A 378 -7.96 23.79 -5.50
C ALA A 378 -9.33 23.40 -4.89
N ARG A 379 -10.38 23.17 -5.72
CA ARG A 379 -11.69 22.72 -5.22
C ARG A 379 -11.62 21.43 -4.41
N ILE A 380 -10.83 20.47 -4.88
CA ILE A 380 -10.62 19.22 -4.14
C ILE A 380 -9.86 19.49 -2.83
N ALA A 381 -8.90 20.42 -2.82
CA ALA A 381 -8.18 20.79 -1.59
C ALA A 381 -9.12 21.44 -0.57
N ASP A 382 -10.05 22.31 -1.00
CA ASP A 382 -11.08 22.91 -0.13
C ASP A 382 -11.96 21.82 0.51
N LEU A 383 -12.36 20.79 -0.25
CA LEU A 383 -13.10 19.64 0.27
C LEU A 383 -12.32 18.90 1.37
N TYR A 384 -11.01 18.65 1.14
CA TYR A 384 -10.15 18.02 2.15
C TYR A 384 -9.94 18.90 3.40
N LEU A 385 -9.88 20.22 3.24
CA LEU A 385 -9.75 21.14 4.36
C LEU A 385 -11.01 21.12 5.25
N ALA A 386 -12.18 21.22 4.63
CA ALA A 386 -13.45 21.17 5.33
C ALA A 386 -13.67 19.82 6.03
N HIS A 387 -13.36 18.70 5.36
CA HIS A 387 -13.43 17.37 5.97
C HIS A 387 -12.51 17.24 7.19
N ARG A 388 -11.27 17.74 7.12
CA ARG A 388 -10.34 17.72 8.26
C ARG A 388 -10.82 18.58 9.42
N ALA A 389 -11.41 19.75 9.15
CA ALA A 389 -11.98 20.59 10.18
C ALA A 389 -13.15 19.87 10.88
N MET A 390 -14.01 19.19 10.11
CA MET A 390 -15.11 18.40 10.64
C MET A 390 -14.62 17.22 11.49
N ALA A 391 -13.61 16.47 11.03
CA ALA A 391 -13.03 15.33 11.76
C ALA A 391 -12.27 15.75 13.04
N ALA A 392 -11.81 17.02 13.13
CA ALA A 392 -11.12 17.56 14.30
C ALA A 392 -12.09 18.15 15.34
N ALA A 393 -13.34 18.41 14.99
CA ALA A 393 -14.35 19.01 15.86
C ALA A 393 -15.15 17.91 16.58
N GLU A 394 -15.60 18.22 17.81
CA GLU A 394 -16.44 17.30 18.57
C GLU A 394 -17.82 17.18 17.91
N PRO A 395 -18.31 15.95 17.63
CA PRO A 395 -19.63 15.75 17.04
C PRO A 395 -20.74 16.45 17.83
N GLY A 396 -21.54 17.26 17.12
CA GLY A 396 -22.62 18.06 17.74
C GLY A 396 -22.20 19.43 18.27
N SER A 397 -20.92 19.80 18.21
CA SER A 397 -20.44 21.14 18.51
C SER A 397 -20.82 22.17 17.42
N ILE A 398 -20.70 23.44 17.71
CA ILE A 398 -20.91 24.54 16.74
C ILE A 398 -19.83 24.44 15.64
N GLU A 399 -18.60 24.16 16.03
CA GLU A 399 -17.46 24.00 15.12
C GLU A 399 -17.67 22.81 14.16
N TYR A 400 -18.19 21.69 14.66
CA TYR A 400 -18.54 20.54 13.81
C TYR A 400 -19.64 20.90 12.80
N THR A 401 -20.69 21.61 13.26
CA THR A 401 -21.80 22.02 12.41
C THR A 401 -21.32 22.96 11.30
N ALA A 402 -20.49 23.96 11.64
CA ALA A 402 -19.91 24.90 10.68
C ALA A 402 -19.00 24.17 9.66
N ALA A 403 -18.12 23.30 10.13
CA ALA A 403 -17.24 22.52 9.24
C ALA A 403 -18.02 21.56 8.34
N ARG A 404 -19.12 20.99 8.81
CA ARG A 404 -20.02 20.17 8.00
C ARG A 404 -20.70 20.99 6.89
N GLU A 405 -21.15 22.20 7.21
CA GLU A 405 -21.71 23.11 6.20
C GLU A 405 -20.67 23.49 5.15
N GLU A 406 -19.44 23.80 5.55
CA GLU A 406 -18.32 24.05 4.62
C GLU A 406 -18.03 22.83 3.72
N PHE A 407 -18.06 21.62 4.28
CA PHE A 407 -17.88 20.38 3.52
C PHE A 407 -18.99 20.20 2.47
N GLU A 408 -20.25 20.39 2.85
CA GLU A 408 -21.40 20.29 1.92
C GLU A 408 -21.32 21.38 0.84
N GLN A 409 -20.90 22.59 1.16
CA GLN A 409 -20.70 23.67 0.20
C GLN A 409 -19.57 23.35 -0.78
N ALA A 410 -18.43 22.82 -0.31
CA ALA A 410 -17.32 22.40 -1.16
C ALA A 410 -17.75 21.27 -2.12
N LEU A 411 -18.51 20.30 -1.61
CA LEU A 411 -19.04 19.20 -2.43
C LEU A 411 -20.02 19.71 -3.49
N ALA A 412 -20.94 20.61 -3.12
CA ALA A 412 -21.88 21.24 -4.03
C ALA A 412 -21.18 22.11 -5.10
N ALA A 413 -20.11 22.81 -4.75
CA ALA A 413 -19.30 23.58 -5.70
C ALA A 413 -18.61 22.68 -6.74
N ILE A 414 -18.11 21.51 -6.33
CA ILE A 414 -17.56 20.50 -7.23
C ILE A 414 -18.65 19.94 -8.16
N ASP A 415 -19.83 19.61 -7.62
CA ASP A 415 -20.95 19.07 -8.40
C ASP A 415 -21.43 20.08 -9.47
N THR A 416 -21.58 21.34 -9.10
CA THR A 416 -21.95 22.42 -10.02
C THR A 416 -20.90 22.58 -11.13
N ALA A 417 -19.64 22.70 -10.75
CA ALA A 417 -18.55 22.84 -11.72
C ALA A 417 -18.46 21.64 -12.68
N ARG A 418 -18.66 20.42 -12.18
CA ARG A 418 -18.72 19.19 -12.97
C ARG A 418 -19.82 19.27 -14.03
N ARG A 419 -21.05 19.56 -13.64
CA ARG A 419 -22.23 19.61 -14.52
C ARG A 419 -22.10 20.71 -15.57
N ASP A 420 -21.64 21.90 -15.18
CA ASP A 420 -21.50 23.04 -16.08
C ASP A 420 -20.42 22.81 -17.13
N GLN A 421 -19.26 22.30 -16.70
CA GLN A 421 -18.16 22.05 -17.63
C GLN A 421 -18.43 20.87 -18.58
N MET A 422 -19.16 19.85 -18.13
CA MET A 422 -19.58 18.74 -19.00
C MET A 422 -20.49 19.20 -20.16
N ARG A 423 -21.25 20.27 -19.96
CA ARG A 423 -22.11 20.88 -20.99
C ARG A 423 -21.35 21.82 -21.94
N SER A 424 -20.11 22.17 -21.64
CA SER A 424 -19.33 23.12 -22.44
C SER A 424 -18.92 22.50 -23.80
N PRO A 425 -19.30 23.09 -24.93
CA PRO A 425 -19.03 22.52 -26.25
C PRO A 425 -17.54 22.56 -26.63
N GLY A 426 -16.74 23.45 -26.00
CA GLY A 426 -15.32 23.64 -26.29
C GLY A 426 -14.38 22.89 -25.34
N LEU A 427 -14.89 21.98 -24.53
CA LEU A 427 -14.05 21.29 -23.56
C LEU A 427 -13.02 20.37 -24.24
N HIS A 428 -11.77 20.50 -23.82
CA HIS A 428 -10.67 19.67 -24.33
C HIS A 428 -10.94 18.18 -24.11
N PRO A 429 -10.64 17.28 -25.08
CA PRO A 429 -10.95 15.84 -24.95
C PRO A 429 -10.40 15.16 -23.68
N ALA A 430 -9.18 15.49 -23.26
CA ALA A 430 -8.60 14.96 -22.04
C ALA A 430 -9.36 15.44 -20.78
N ALA A 431 -9.76 16.71 -20.72
CA ALA A 431 -10.59 17.24 -19.64
C ALA A 431 -11.96 16.56 -19.61
N LYS A 432 -12.60 16.36 -20.79
CA LYS A 432 -13.86 15.64 -20.92
C LYS A 432 -13.77 14.22 -20.37
N LYS A 433 -12.68 13.50 -20.65
CA LYS A 433 -12.42 12.15 -20.12
C LYS A 433 -12.35 12.13 -18.59
N VAL A 434 -11.64 13.09 -17.98
CA VAL A 434 -11.54 13.17 -16.51
C VAL A 434 -12.89 13.51 -15.89
N LEU A 435 -13.61 14.49 -16.44
CA LEU A 435 -14.94 14.85 -15.96
C LEU A 435 -15.96 13.72 -16.13
N ALA A 436 -15.91 12.97 -17.22
CA ALA A 436 -16.77 11.80 -17.41
C ALA A 436 -16.48 10.70 -16.36
N THR A 437 -15.22 10.55 -15.91
CA THR A 437 -14.91 9.66 -14.80
C THR A 437 -15.47 10.21 -13.49
N LEU A 438 -15.25 11.49 -13.19
CA LEU A 438 -15.82 12.14 -12.00
C LEU A 438 -17.34 12.03 -11.97
N ASP A 439 -18.01 12.19 -13.12
CA ASP A 439 -19.47 12.08 -13.26
C ASP A 439 -19.96 10.65 -12.98
N ARG A 440 -19.32 9.67 -13.60
CA ARG A 440 -19.69 8.27 -13.42
C ARG A 440 -19.52 7.78 -11.99
N GLU A 441 -18.48 8.23 -11.30
CA GLU A 441 -18.15 7.81 -9.94
C GLU A 441 -18.72 8.75 -8.87
N TRP A 442 -19.52 9.74 -9.26
CA TRP A 442 -19.98 10.81 -8.38
C TRP A 442 -20.71 10.32 -7.14
N ASP A 443 -21.58 9.34 -7.28
CA ASP A 443 -22.39 8.85 -6.15
C ASP A 443 -21.52 8.31 -5.00
N GLY A 444 -20.50 7.52 -5.31
CA GLY A 444 -19.58 7.00 -4.30
C GLY A 444 -18.60 8.05 -3.79
N LEU A 445 -18.21 9.05 -4.62
CA LEU A 445 -17.41 10.17 -4.17
C LEU A 445 -18.17 11.13 -3.25
N ALA A 446 -19.44 11.38 -3.55
CA ALA A 446 -20.29 12.25 -2.75
C ALA A 446 -20.79 11.59 -1.47
N ARG A 447 -20.82 10.26 -1.41
CA ARG A 447 -21.32 9.47 -0.28
C ARG A 447 -20.51 9.66 1.01
N HIS A 448 -19.31 10.18 0.94
CA HIS A 448 -18.53 10.56 2.15
C HIS A 448 -19.26 11.53 3.08
N ARG A 449 -20.28 12.26 2.57
CA ARG A 449 -21.15 13.09 3.41
C ARG A 449 -21.91 12.32 4.50
N ASP A 450 -22.20 11.04 4.23
CA ASP A 450 -22.95 10.15 5.11
C ASP A 450 -22.02 9.44 6.12
N PHE A 451 -20.71 9.58 5.93
CA PHE A 451 -19.66 8.92 6.73
C PHE A 451 -18.54 9.92 7.06
N PRO A 452 -18.82 10.94 7.89
CA PRO A 452 -17.89 12.03 8.17
C PRO A 452 -16.59 11.59 8.86
N ASP A 453 -16.63 10.48 9.58
CA ASP A 453 -15.47 9.93 10.30
C ASP A 453 -14.54 9.11 9.42
N ILE A 454 -14.89 8.91 8.14
CA ILE A 454 -14.10 8.11 7.20
C ILE A 454 -13.33 9.02 6.26
N ASP A 455 -12.01 8.80 6.15
CA ASP A 455 -11.12 9.57 5.27
C ASP A 455 -11.64 9.62 3.82
N LEU A 456 -11.43 10.75 3.15
CA LEU A 456 -11.79 10.95 1.74
C LEU A 456 -10.94 10.11 0.77
N ASP A 457 -9.89 9.46 1.26
CA ASP A 457 -8.97 8.71 0.43
C ASP A 457 -8.68 7.30 0.96
N ASN A 458 -8.09 6.49 0.08
CA ASN A 458 -7.68 5.12 0.38
C ASN A 458 -6.18 5.01 0.69
N ASN A 459 -5.54 6.09 1.14
CA ASN A 459 -4.09 6.11 1.43
C ASN A 459 -3.67 5.13 2.53
N LYS A 460 -4.60 4.73 3.41
CA LYS A 460 -4.33 3.69 4.43
C LYS A 460 -3.94 2.37 3.78
N SER A 461 -4.68 1.93 2.76
CA SER A 461 -4.38 0.71 2.00
C SER A 461 -3.08 0.82 1.21
N GLU A 462 -2.86 1.95 0.51
CA GLU A 462 -1.60 2.20 -0.20
C GLU A 462 -0.39 2.15 0.76
N ARG A 463 -0.52 2.68 1.97
CA ARG A 463 0.51 2.64 3.03
C ARG A 463 0.79 1.21 3.49
N ALA A 464 -0.24 0.42 3.76
CA ALA A 464 -0.08 -0.97 4.19
C ALA A 464 0.62 -1.83 3.15
N LEU A 465 0.37 -1.57 1.85
CA LEU A 465 1.05 -2.27 0.76
C LEU A 465 2.54 -1.88 0.60
N ARG A 466 3.03 -0.81 1.24
CA ARG A 466 4.45 -0.39 1.09
C ARG A 466 5.43 -1.45 1.56
N THR A 467 5.22 -2.04 2.74
CA THR A 467 6.10 -3.09 3.28
C THR A 467 6.21 -4.30 2.34
N PRO A 468 5.10 -4.93 1.89
CA PRO A 468 5.16 -5.96 0.86
C PRO A 468 5.85 -5.52 -0.44
N VAL A 469 5.56 -4.32 -0.93
CA VAL A 469 6.15 -3.80 -2.18
C VAL A 469 7.65 -3.59 -2.06
N VAL A 470 8.16 -3.11 -0.92
CA VAL A 470 9.61 -3.01 -0.66
C VAL A 470 10.23 -4.42 -0.66
N GLY A 471 9.61 -5.38 0.02
CA GLY A 471 10.03 -6.77 0.00
C GLY A 471 10.08 -7.33 -1.43
N ARG A 472 9.01 -7.10 -2.22
CA ARG A 472 8.97 -7.49 -3.65
C ARG A 472 10.12 -6.89 -4.46
N LYS A 473 10.51 -5.63 -4.22
CA LYS A 473 11.66 -5.01 -4.89
C LYS A 473 12.99 -5.68 -4.51
N ASN A 474 13.10 -6.25 -3.30
CA ASN A 474 14.31 -6.89 -2.82
C ASN A 474 14.46 -8.36 -3.27
N TYR A 475 13.35 -9.09 -3.41
CA TYR A 475 13.38 -10.53 -3.73
C TYR A 475 12.37 -10.96 -4.81
N TYR A 476 11.79 -10.02 -5.56
CA TYR A 476 10.98 -10.19 -6.77
C TYR A 476 9.63 -10.92 -6.61
N GLY A 477 9.38 -11.63 -5.53
CA GLY A 477 8.16 -12.41 -5.30
C GLY A 477 8.41 -13.64 -4.44
N SER A 478 7.53 -14.64 -4.56
CA SER A 478 7.59 -15.91 -3.84
C SER A 478 7.92 -17.04 -4.80
N HIS A 479 8.85 -17.93 -4.41
CA HIS A 479 9.22 -19.06 -5.25
C HIS A 479 8.07 -20.07 -5.39
N ALA A 480 7.34 -20.33 -4.30
CA ALA A 480 6.25 -21.30 -4.25
C ALA A 480 5.00 -20.70 -3.59
N LYS A 481 3.85 -21.31 -3.84
CA LYS A 481 2.56 -20.91 -3.25
C LYS A 481 2.61 -20.83 -1.72
N TRP A 482 3.15 -21.86 -1.05
CA TRP A 482 3.25 -21.85 0.42
C TRP A 482 4.05 -20.65 0.95
N ALA A 483 5.06 -20.19 0.22
CA ALA A 483 5.87 -19.02 0.60
C ALA A 483 5.12 -17.70 0.38
N ALA A 484 4.23 -17.67 -0.61
CA ALA A 484 3.33 -16.54 -0.85
C ALA A 484 2.25 -16.45 0.25
N ASP A 485 1.65 -17.59 0.59
CA ASP A 485 0.65 -17.70 1.66
C ASP A 485 1.28 -17.33 3.03
N LEU A 486 2.49 -17.82 3.33
CA LEU A 486 3.21 -17.44 4.55
C LEU A 486 3.52 -15.94 4.60
N ALA A 487 3.88 -15.34 3.47
CA ALA A 487 4.13 -13.90 3.40
C ALA A 487 2.87 -13.10 3.75
N ALA A 488 1.73 -13.41 3.12
CA ALA A 488 0.45 -12.77 3.41
C ALA A 488 0.04 -12.96 4.88
N ARG A 489 0.22 -14.17 5.42
CA ARG A 489 -0.06 -14.52 6.81
C ARG A 489 0.76 -13.69 7.79
N VAL A 490 2.08 -13.60 7.58
CA VAL A 490 2.95 -12.84 8.48
C VAL A 490 2.62 -11.35 8.42
N TRP A 491 2.37 -10.78 7.22
CA TRP A 491 1.93 -9.39 7.12
C TRP A 491 0.58 -9.16 7.80
N THR A 492 -0.38 -10.08 7.67
CA THR A 492 -1.67 -10.04 8.38
C THR A 492 -1.47 -9.96 9.89
N ILE A 493 -0.68 -10.88 10.44
CA ILE A 493 -0.43 -10.97 11.87
C ILE A 493 0.31 -9.73 12.39
N THR A 494 1.39 -9.34 11.72
CA THR A 494 2.24 -8.24 12.18
C THR A 494 1.56 -6.89 12.04
N ALA A 495 0.90 -6.61 10.93
CA ALA A 495 0.18 -5.36 10.74
C ALA A 495 -1.04 -5.24 11.67
N THR A 496 -1.71 -6.36 11.98
CA THR A 496 -2.80 -6.37 12.97
C THR A 496 -2.26 -6.16 14.38
N ALA A 497 -1.12 -6.75 14.73
CA ALA A 497 -0.45 -6.54 16.01
C ALA A 497 -0.06 -5.06 16.20
N GLU A 498 0.60 -4.44 15.21
CA GLU A 498 0.94 -3.01 15.23
C GLU A 498 -0.29 -2.12 15.40
N ARG A 499 -1.38 -2.46 14.71
CA ARG A 499 -2.63 -1.70 14.79
C ARG A 499 -3.28 -1.74 16.17
N ASN A 500 -3.00 -2.79 16.94
CA ASN A 500 -3.42 -2.94 18.34
C ASN A 500 -2.27 -2.63 19.33
N HIS A 501 -1.28 -1.84 18.93
CA HIS A 501 -0.18 -1.35 19.76
C HIS A 501 0.76 -2.44 20.32
N HIS A 502 0.78 -3.62 19.69
CA HIS A 502 1.77 -4.66 20.00
C HIS A 502 3.02 -4.51 19.13
N GLU A 503 4.19 -4.68 19.70
CA GLU A 503 5.42 -4.76 18.92
C GLU A 503 5.47 -6.12 18.19
N PRO A 504 5.58 -6.14 16.85
CA PRO A 504 5.40 -7.35 16.04
C PRO A 504 6.36 -8.50 16.37
N LEU A 505 7.63 -8.21 16.67
CA LEU A 505 8.61 -9.24 16.99
C LEU A 505 8.32 -9.89 18.35
N ILE A 506 7.91 -9.10 19.34
CA ILE A 506 7.52 -9.59 20.66
C ILE A 506 6.25 -10.45 20.50
N TYR A 507 5.25 -9.92 19.81
CA TYR A 507 3.99 -10.63 19.58
C TYR A 507 4.18 -11.99 18.90
N LEU A 508 4.98 -12.05 17.81
CA LEU A 508 5.32 -13.32 17.15
C LEU A 508 6.07 -14.27 18.08
N THR A 509 6.96 -13.74 18.93
CA THR A 509 7.72 -14.55 19.90
C THR A 509 6.81 -15.18 20.92
N ASP A 510 5.86 -14.41 21.48
CA ASP A 510 4.91 -14.87 22.49
C ASP A 510 3.94 -15.91 21.92
N TYR A 511 3.45 -15.69 20.70
CA TYR A 511 2.63 -16.68 20.02
C TYR A 511 3.38 -18.00 19.78
N LEU A 512 4.61 -17.96 19.30
CA LEU A 512 5.43 -19.16 19.09
C LEU A 512 5.85 -19.83 20.40
N ASN A 513 6.00 -19.08 21.49
CA ASN A 513 6.16 -19.64 22.83
C ASN A 513 4.90 -20.39 23.29
N ALA A 514 3.70 -19.87 23.01
CA ALA A 514 2.46 -20.57 23.26
C ALA A 514 2.34 -21.85 22.42
N CYS A 515 2.75 -21.83 21.15
CA CYS A 515 2.87 -23.06 20.33
C CYS A 515 3.85 -24.08 20.96
N THR A 516 4.94 -23.60 21.54
CA THR A 516 5.91 -24.43 22.26
C THR A 516 5.28 -25.10 23.47
N ALA A 517 4.55 -24.34 24.27
CA ALA A 517 3.82 -24.83 25.43
C ALA A 517 2.70 -25.85 25.07
N ALA A 518 2.07 -25.66 23.92
CA ALA A 518 1.06 -26.56 23.35
C ALA A 518 1.68 -27.82 22.68
N GLY A 519 2.97 -28.09 22.86
CA GLY A 519 3.64 -29.28 22.34
C GLY A 519 3.89 -29.27 20.83
N SER A 520 4.36 -28.16 20.28
CA SER A 520 4.62 -27.94 18.85
C SER A 520 3.34 -27.91 18.00
N LYS A 521 2.25 -27.41 18.56
CA LYS A 521 0.97 -27.20 17.89
C LYS A 521 0.52 -25.77 18.07
N ALA A 522 -0.32 -25.30 17.16
CA ALA A 522 -0.98 -24.02 17.34
C ALA A 522 -1.92 -24.06 18.55
N PRO A 523 -2.03 -22.99 19.35
CA PRO A 523 -3.05 -22.87 20.39
C PRO A 523 -4.45 -22.89 19.79
N GLU A 524 -5.41 -23.49 20.50
CA GLU A 524 -6.81 -23.59 20.09
C GLU A 524 -7.75 -23.11 21.22
N GLY A 525 -9.00 -22.81 20.85
CA GLY A 525 -10.04 -22.41 21.77
C GLY A 525 -9.65 -21.26 22.71
N PRO A 526 -9.87 -21.37 24.04
CA PRO A 526 -9.55 -20.27 24.97
C PRO A 526 -8.07 -19.88 25.03
N ALA A 527 -7.16 -20.81 24.67
CA ALA A 527 -5.74 -20.51 24.62
C ALA A 527 -5.41 -19.59 23.44
N LEU A 528 -6.01 -19.81 22.28
CA LEU A 528 -5.89 -18.92 21.12
C LEU A 528 -6.57 -17.56 21.39
N GLN A 529 -7.75 -17.55 22.00
CA GLN A 529 -8.49 -16.33 22.29
C GLN A 529 -7.66 -15.33 23.11
N ARG A 530 -6.88 -15.79 24.09
CA ARG A 530 -5.99 -14.93 24.90
C ARG A 530 -4.80 -14.35 24.14
N LEU A 531 -4.51 -14.87 22.94
CA LEU A 531 -3.40 -14.44 22.09
C LEU A 531 -3.86 -13.54 20.95
N LEU A 532 -5.18 -13.29 20.82
CA LEU A 532 -5.68 -12.38 19.80
C LEU A 532 -5.23 -10.94 20.11
N PRO A 533 -4.86 -10.16 19.10
CA PRO A 533 -4.20 -8.86 19.32
C PRO A 533 -5.14 -7.75 19.80
N TRP A 534 -6.45 -7.93 19.70
CA TRP A 534 -7.45 -6.96 20.18
C TRP A 534 -7.89 -7.29 21.62
N PRO A 535 -8.38 -6.29 22.39
CA PRO A 535 -8.90 -6.51 23.72
C PRO A 535 -10.07 -7.51 23.70
N ILE A 536 -10.03 -8.48 24.62
CA ILE A 536 -11.18 -9.36 24.84
C ILE A 536 -12.26 -8.50 25.51
N PRO A 537 -13.49 -8.43 24.98
CA PRO A 537 -14.57 -7.73 25.67
C PRO A 537 -14.75 -8.33 27.07
N ASP A 538 -14.70 -7.48 28.10
CA ASP A 538 -14.98 -7.91 29.47
C ASP A 538 -16.43 -8.42 29.54
N PRO A 539 -16.71 -9.64 29.96
CA PRO A 539 -18.07 -10.17 30.07
C PRO A 539 -18.95 -9.43 31.09
N ALA A 540 -18.34 -8.58 31.92
CA ALA A 540 -19.05 -7.65 32.83
C ALA A 540 -19.00 -6.24 32.22
N GLY A 541 -20.03 -5.87 31.45
CA GLY A 541 -20.15 -4.60 30.73
C GLY A 541 -19.67 -3.38 31.48
N SER A 542 -18.57 -2.81 31.05
CA SER A 542 -18.28 -1.39 31.18
C SER A 542 -18.27 -0.79 29.77
N ARG A 543 -19.33 -0.07 29.43
CA ARG A 543 -19.30 0.93 28.37
C ARG A 543 -18.32 2.00 28.85
N ASP A 544 -17.26 2.17 28.09
CA ASP A 544 -16.50 3.39 27.88
C ASP A 544 -15.07 3.04 27.49
N HIS A 545 -14.80 3.19 26.23
CA HIS A 545 -13.59 3.78 25.65
C HIS A 545 -13.51 3.40 24.17
N ASP A 546 -14.05 4.27 23.33
CA ASP A 546 -13.54 4.39 21.96
C ASP A 546 -12.05 4.74 22.06
N PRO A 547 -11.16 4.02 21.36
CA PRO A 547 -9.76 4.39 21.36
C PRO A 547 -9.62 5.75 20.66
N PRO A 548 -8.78 6.64 21.18
CA PRO A 548 -8.53 7.92 20.55
C PRO A 548 -8.00 7.71 19.13
N ASN A 549 -8.58 8.44 18.21
CA ASN A 549 -8.13 8.55 16.83
C ASN A 549 -6.65 8.98 16.81
N ILE A 550 -5.72 8.04 16.71
CA ILE A 550 -4.30 8.36 16.52
C ILE A 550 -4.03 8.34 15.03
N ILE A 551 -3.85 9.55 14.52
CA ILE A 551 -3.46 10.01 13.18
C ILE A 551 -2.19 9.32 12.68
#